data_f4d26ceec3cda9fd534003258bc67baf
#
_entry.id   f4d26ceec3cda9fd534003258bc67baf
#
_cell.length_a   1.000
_cell.length_b   1.000
_cell.length_c   1.000
_cell.angle_alpha   90.00
_cell.angle_beta   90.00
_cell.angle_gamma   90.00
#
_symmetry.space_group_name_H-M   'P 1'
#
loop_
_entity.id
_entity.type
_entity.pdbx_description
1 polymer ?
#
loop_
_entity_poly.entity_id
_entity_poly.type
_entity_poly.pdbx_seq_one_letter_code
_entity_poly.pdbx_strand_id
1 'polypeptide(L)'
;MVSQVSEAMLDVIADALVDKGYILLSDIIPDYVSLALLEKVQAQRDIDFKQAAVGRGLDQQINPDIRSDKISWLDNQDPIDREYLSMMSQLKDGLNRRLFMGLFDFESHYAVYEPGAFYKKHLDALHGSQNRILSTVFFLNSDWQENDGGELIIYDESDLALEVVNPKIGTLVLFLSERFPHEVRPTMKTRNSIAGWFRVSHANHGF
;
A
#
# COMPACT_ATOMS: atom_id res chain seq x y z
N MET A 1 13.59 -13.40 -15.75
CA MET A 1 14.45 -12.24 -15.40
C MET A 1 13.64 -11.42 -14.40
N VAL A 2 14.21 -11.06 -13.27
CA VAL A 2 13.51 -10.20 -12.31
C VAL A 2 13.39 -8.82 -12.93
N SER A 3 12.18 -8.27 -12.95
CA SER A 3 11.91 -6.91 -13.44
C SER A 3 12.71 -5.89 -12.63
N GLN A 4 13.35 -4.94 -13.29
CA GLN A 4 14.18 -3.93 -12.63
C GLN A 4 13.48 -2.58 -12.62
N VAL A 5 13.47 -1.92 -11.45
CA VAL A 5 13.09 -0.52 -11.33
C VAL A 5 14.26 0.33 -11.86
N SER A 6 14.00 1.16 -12.88
CA SER A 6 15.06 1.97 -13.50
C SER A 6 15.58 3.07 -12.57
N GLU A 7 16.85 3.43 -12.70
CA GLU A 7 17.43 4.54 -11.92
C GLU A 7 16.68 5.86 -12.17
N ALA A 8 16.28 6.14 -13.42
CA ALA A 8 15.50 7.33 -13.75
C ALA A 8 14.13 7.36 -13.02
N MET A 9 13.46 6.21 -12.89
CA MET A 9 12.20 6.13 -12.13
C MET A 9 12.47 6.36 -10.64
N LEU A 10 13.56 5.83 -10.10
CA LEU A 10 13.95 6.06 -8.70
C LEU A 10 14.25 7.54 -8.43
N ASP A 11 14.86 8.27 -9.39
CA ASP A 11 15.07 9.72 -9.28
C ASP A 11 13.73 10.46 -9.22
N VAL A 12 12.80 10.16 -10.12
CA VAL A 12 11.46 10.77 -10.16
C VAL A 12 10.70 10.54 -8.85
N ILE A 13 10.76 9.31 -8.30
CA ILE A 13 10.09 8.98 -7.04
C ILE A 13 10.74 9.76 -5.89
N ALA A 14 12.06 9.80 -5.82
CA ALA A 14 12.79 10.50 -4.76
C ALA A 14 12.47 12.01 -4.77
N ASP A 15 12.51 12.64 -5.94
CA ASP A 15 12.18 14.07 -6.10
C ASP A 15 10.75 14.37 -5.68
N ALA A 16 9.78 13.54 -6.09
CA ALA A 16 8.37 13.71 -5.71
C ALA A 16 8.14 13.55 -4.19
N LEU A 17 8.83 12.59 -3.56
CA LEU A 17 8.74 12.40 -2.11
C LEU A 17 9.33 13.59 -1.32
N VAL A 18 10.40 14.22 -1.83
CA VAL A 18 10.98 15.44 -1.23
C VAL A 18 10.07 16.64 -1.43
N ASP A 19 9.54 16.84 -2.63
CA ASP A 19 8.74 18.01 -3.00
C ASP A 19 7.32 17.94 -2.40
N LYS A 20 6.61 16.85 -2.63
CA LYS A 20 5.18 16.70 -2.27
C LYS A 20 4.95 15.74 -1.11
N GLY A 21 5.82 14.77 -0.90
CA GLY A 21 5.68 13.70 0.08
C GLY A 21 4.85 12.51 -0.41
N TYR A 22 4.35 12.54 -1.64
CA TYR A 22 3.61 11.44 -2.27
C TYR A 22 3.80 11.42 -3.79
N ILE A 23 3.52 10.26 -4.39
CA ILE A 23 3.51 10.08 -5.84
C ILE A 23 2.53 8.98 -6.26
N LEU A 24 1.90 9.16 -7.42
CA LEU A 24 1.13 8.15 -8.13
C LEU A 24 1.93 7.67 -9.33
N LEU A 25 2.05 6.37 -9.49
CA LEU A 25 2.82 5.74 -10.56
C LEU A 25 1.94 4.75 -11.32
N SER A 26 1.99 4.79 -12.63
CA SER A 26 1.52 3.73 -13.52
C SER A 26 2.73 3.02 -14.12
N ASP A 27 2.55 1.76 -14.49
CA ASP A 27 3.51 0.97 -15.29
C ASP A 27 4.88 0.69 -14.61
N ILE A 28 5.01 0.93 -13.29
CA ILE A 28 6.23 0.57 -12.56
C ILE A 28 6.30 -0.95 -12.29
N ILE A 29 5.15 -1.56 -12.07
CA ILE A 29 5.00 -3.02 -11.93
C ILE A 29 4.54 -3.57 -13.28
N PRO A 30 5.24 -4.54 -13.89
CA PRO A 30 4.85 -5.09 -15.18
C PRO A 30 3.44 -5.67 -15.19
N ASP A 31 2.74 -5.55 -16.30
CA ASP A 31 1.36 -6.02 -16.46
C ASP A 31 1.20 -7.50 -16.11
N TYR A 32 2.15 -8.35 -16.50
CA TYR A 32 2.08 -9.78 -16.20
C TYR A 32 2.14 -10.07 -14.69
N VAL A 33 2.88 -9.27 -13.92
CA VAL A 33 2.93 -9.37 -12.45
C VAL A 33 1.60 -8.91 -11.87
N SER A 34 1.09 -7.76 -12.32
CA SER A 34 -0.18 -7.19 -11.88
C SER A 34 -1.35 -8.15 -12.12
N LEU A 35 -1.40 -8.77 -13.31
CA LEU A 35 -2.42 -9.76 -13.67
C LEU A 35 -2.30 -11.05 -12.86
N ALA A 36 -1.10 -11.58 -12.67
CA ALA A 36 -0.89 -12.79 -11.88
C ALA A 36 -1.22 -12.58 -10.39
N LEU A 37 -0.93 -11.39 -9.82
CA LEU A 37 -1.35 -11.02 -8.47
C LEU A 37 -2.88 -10.90 -8.36
N LEU A 38 -3.54 -10.34 -9.38
CA LEU A 38 -5.00 -10.30 -9.45
C LEU A 38 -5.61 -11.69 -9.50
N GLU A 39 -5.12 -12.58 -10.37
CA GLU A 39 -5.58 -13.97 -10.45
C GLU A 39 -5.43 -14.69 -9.10
N LYS A 40 -4.30 -14.52 -8.43
CA LYS A 40 -4.04 -15.11 -7.13
C LYS A 40 -5.05 -14.63 -6.08
N VAL A 41 -5.24 -13.31 -5.93
CA VAL A 41 -6.16 -12.77 -4.92
C VAL A 41 -7.60 -13.23 -5.18
N GLN A 42 -8.01 -13.34 -6.43
CA GLN A 42 -9.33 -13.82 -6.80
C GLN A 42 -9.54 -15.32 -6.46
N ALA A 43 -8.48 -16.13 -6.65
CA ALA A 43 -8.54 -17.57 -6.35
C ALA A 43 -8.53 -17.88 -4.85
N GLN A 44 -7.89 -17.04 -4.02
CA GLN A 44 -7.62 -17.32 -2.60
C GLN A 44 -8.51 -16.54 -1.62
N ARG A 45 -9.25 -15.52 -2.04
CA ARG A 45 -9.97 -14.58 -1.17
C ARG A 45 -10.92 -15.22 -0.16
N ASP A 46 -11.49 -16.36 -0.48
CA ASP A 46 -12.47 -17.05 0.37
C ASP A 46 -11.81 -18.09 1.31
N ILE A 47 -10.52 -18.36 1.16
CA ILE A 47 -9.80 -19.42 1.86
C ILE A 47 -8.87 -18.83 2.91
N ASP A 48 -8.01 -17.88 2.51
CA ASP A 48 -6.86 -17.43 3.31
C ASP A 48 -7.04 -16.04 3.93
N PHE A 49 -8.14 -15.35 3.60
CA PHE A 49 -8.37 -13.98 4.04
C PHE A 49 -9.10 -13.90 5.38
N LYS A 50 -8.57 -13.07 6.28
CA LYS A 50 -9.15 -12.78 7.60
C LYS A 50 -9.63 -11.33 7.67
N GLN A 51 -10.67 -11.09 8.48
CA GLN A 51 -11.11 -9.72 8.76
C GLN A 51 -9.95 -8.88 9.25
N ALA A 52 -9.77 -7.73 8.65
CA ALA A 52 -8.72 -6.81 9.07
C ALA A 52 -9.01 -6.22 10.45
N ALA A 53 -7.96 -6.11 11.27
CA ALA A 53 -8.04 -5.47 12.59
C ALA A 53 -7.51 -4.03 12.54
N VAL A 54 -7.98 -3.19 13.45
CA VAL A 54 -7.45 -1.86 13.74
C VAL A 54 -6.49 -1.95 14.94
N GLY A 55 -5.43 -1.16 14.95
CA GLY A 55 -4.41 -1.20 16.01
C GLY A 55 -3.27 -2.19 15.73
N ARG A 56 -2.37 -2.37 16.67
CA ARG A 56 -1.18 -3.23 16.55
C ARG A 56 -0.94 -4.07 17.81
N GLY A 57 -0.32 -5.22 17.63
CA GLY A 57 0.08 -6.09 18.74
C GLY A 57 -1.11 -6.50 19.62
N LEU A 58 -1.01 -6.26 20.92
CA LEU A 58 -2.06 -6.60 21.88
C LEU A 58 -3.30 -5.69 21.83
N ASP A 59 -3.18 -4.53 21.17
CA ASP A 59 -4.29 -3.56 21.01
C ASP A 59 -5.08 -3.75 19.71
N GLN A 60 -4.84 -4.84 18.98
CA GLN A 60 -5.58 -5.17 17.77
C GLN A 60 -7.04 -5.52 18.10
N GLN A 61 -7.96 -4.80 17.47
CA GLN A 61 -9.40 -5.03 17.59
C GLN A 61 -10.05 -5.05 16.21
N ILE A 62 -10.95 -6.00 16.00
CA ILE A 62 -11.82 -5.99 14.83
C ILE A 62 -12.93 -4.96 15.09
N ASN A 63 -12.95 -3.90 14.27
CA ASN A 63 -13.97 -2.86 14.36
C ASN A 63 -14.54 -2.58 12.95
N PRO A 64 -15.68 -3.21 12.61
CA PRO A 64 -16.31 -3.08 11.30
C PRO A 64 -16.84 -1.67 11.02
N ASP A 65 -17.01 -0.82 12.05
CA ASP A 65 -17.39 0.58 11.88
C ASP A 65 -16.23 1.49 11.45
N ILE A 66 -14.99 0.98 11.52
CA ILE A 66 -13.77 1.69 11.10
C ILE A 66 -13.26 1.13 9.78
N ARG A 67 -13.15 -0.21 9.67
CA ARG A 67 -12.73 -0.90 8.44
C ARG A 67 -13.41 -2.25 8.32
N SER A 68 -13.73 -2.62 7.08
CA SER A 68 -14.48 -3.84 6.80
C SER A 68 -13.87 -4.72 5.71
N ASP A 69 -12.61 -4.47 5.36
CA ASP A 69 -11.83 -5.29 4.43
C ASP A 69 -11.33 -6.58 5.08
N LYS A 70 -10.99 -7.53 4.21
CA LYS A 70 -10.29 -8.77 4.58
C LYS A 70 -8.87 -8.71 4.06
N ILE A 71 -7.93 -9.28 4.81
CA ILE A 71 -6.51 -9.25 4.46
C ILE A 71 -5.87 -10.64 4.46
N SER A 72 -4.84 -10.81 3.63
CA SER A 72 -3.92 -11.95 3.65
C SER A 72 -2.49 -11.44 3.40
N TRP A 73 -1.55 -11.80 4.26
CA TRP A 73 -0.14 -11.37 4.12
C TRP A 73 0.50 -12.00 2.89
N LEU A 74 1.35 -11.23 2.20
CA LEU A 74 2.15 -11.77 1.11
C LEU A 74 3.15 -12.81 1.66
N ASP A 75 3.32 -13.89 0.89
CA ASP A 75 4.23 -14.97 1.25
C ASP A 75 5.44 -15.01 0.30
N ASN A 76 6.62 -14.77 0.84
CA ASN A 76 7.87 -14.83 0.08
C ASN A 76 8.21 -16.23 -0.50
N GLN A 77 7.51 -17.28 -0.09
CA GLN A 77 7.60 -18.62 -0.69
C GLN A 77 6.79 -18.72 -1.99
N ASP A 78 5.75 -17.93 -2.15
CA ASP A 78 4.97 -17.85 -3.37
C ASP A 78 5.77 -17.13 -4.47
N PRO A 79 5.86 -17.70 -5.69
CA PRO A 79 6.68 -17.11 -6.75
C PRO A 79 6.24 -15.70 -7.19
N ILE A 80 4.93 -15.44 -7.26
CA ILE A 80 4.45 -14.14 -7.72
C ILE A 80 4.55 -13.06 -6.63
N ASP A 81 4.27 -13.41 -5.38
CA ASP A 81 4.47 -12.51 -4.26
C ASP A 81 5.95 -12.12 -4.14
N ARG A 82 6.84 -13.11 -4.26
CA ARG A 82 8.30 -12.90 -4.24
C ARG A 82 8.77 -11.97 -5.36
N GLU A 83 8.17 -12.04 -6.56
CA GLU A 83 8.51 -11.13 -7.65
C GLU A 83 8.13 -9.70 -7.31
N TYR A 84 6.91 -9.46 -6.83
CA TYR A 84 6.47 -8.15 -6.34
C TYR A 84 7.35 -7.65 -5.19
N LEU A 85 7.60 -8.47 -4.17
CA LEU A 85 8.44 -8.13 -3.02
C LEU A 85 9.88 -7.81 -3.42
N SER A 86 10.42 -8.48 -4.45
CA SER A 86 11.73 -8.17 -5.02
C SER A 86 11.78 -6.78 -5.64
N MET A 87 10.73 -6.35 -6.32
CA MET A 87 10.63 -4.99 -6.88
C MET A 87 10.53 -3.94 -5.76
N MET A 88 9.75 -4.22 -4.72
CA MET A 88 9.68 -3.35 -3.53
C MET A 88 11.03 -3.25 -2.81
N SER A 89 11.80 -4.34 -2.77
CA SER A 89 13.17 -4.31 -2.22
C SER A 89 14.11 -3.41 -3.04
N GLN A 90 14.03 -3.45 -4.38
CA GLN A 90 14.80 -2.55 -5.25
C GLN A 90 14.41 -1.09 -5.03
N LEU A 91 13.11 -0.80 -4.89
CA LEU A 91 12.60 0.53 -4.57
C LEU A 91 13.14 1.01 -3.21
N LYS A 92 13.09 0.16 -2.17
CA LYS A 92 13.65 0.44 -0.84
C LYS A 92 15.14 0.83 -0.93
N ASP A 93 15.94 0.00 -1.60
CA ASP A 93 17.38 0.21 -1.70
C ASP A 93 17.70 1.46 -2.56
N GLY A 94 16.92 1.70 -3.60
CA GLY A 94 17.01 2.88 -4.44
C GLY A 94 16.72 4.19 -3.69
N LEU A 95 15.67 4.21 -2.88
CA LEU A 95 15.29 5.36 -2.04
C LEU A 95 16.29 5.58 -0.90
N ASN A 96 16.80 4.52 -0.28
CA ASN A 96 17.84 4.65 0.73
C ASN A 96 19.12 5.31 0.18
N ARG A 97 19.53 4.97 -1.05
CA ARG A 97 20.71 5.60 -1.69
C ARG A 97 20.52 7.08 -1.98
N ARG A 98 19.27 7.53 -2.23
CA ARG A 98 18.94 8.91 -2.61
C ARG A 98 18.57 9.79 -1.44
N LEU A 99 17.76 9.26 -0.54
CA LEU A 99 17.10 10.03 0.53
C LEU A 99 17.62 9.71 1.93
N PHE A 100 18.49 8.72 2.08
CA PHE A 100 19.05 8.29 3.38
C PHE A 100 17.96 7.97 4.42
N MET A 101 16.83 7.40 3.98
CA MET A 101 15.65 7.17 4.83
C MET A 101 15.85 6.08 5.87
N GLY A 102 16.88 5.24 5.75
CA GLY A 102 17.14 4.14 6.69
C GLY A 102 16.08 3.03 6.65
N LEU A 103 15.42 2.86 5.51
CA LEU A 103 14.40 1.83 5.34
C LEU A 103 15.03 0.45 5.48
N PHE A 104 14.52 -0.34 6.40
CA PHE A 104 15.07 -1.65 6.75
C PHE A 104 14.35 -2.78 6.03
N ASP A 105 13.01 -2.81 6.11
CA ASP A 105 12.18 -3.84 5.51
C ASP A 105 10.91 -3.29 4.86
N PHE A 106 10.13 -4.20 4.26
CA PHE A 106 8.83 -3.93 3.67
C PHE A 106 7.85 -5.00 4.10
N GLU A 107 6.78 -4.61 4.78
CA GLU A 107 5.66 -5.49 5.10
C GLU A 107 4.47 -5.17 4.21
N SER A 108 3.74 -6.18 3.73
CA SER A 108 2.57 -5.96 2.89
C SER A 108 1.57 -7.09 2.93
N HIS A 109 0.31 -6.75 2.69
CA HIS A 109 -0.79 -7.71 2.60
C HIS A 109 -1.72 -7.37 1.43
N TYR A 110 -2.36 -8.38 0.88
CA TYR A 110 -3.55 -8.21 0.06
C TYR A 110 -4.67 -7.64 0.92
N ALA A 111 -5.46 -6.74 0.35
CA ALA A 111 -6.67 -6.20 0.95
C ALA A 111 -7.83 -6.34 -0.03
N VAL A 112 -8.89 -7.02 0.40
CA VAL A 112 -10.12 -7.25 -0.37
C VAL A 112 -11.27 -6.53 0.31
N TYR A 113 -11.87 -5.60 -0.41
CA TYR A 113 -13.05 -4.85 -0.02
C TYR A 113 -14.23 -5.40 -0.80
N GLU A 114 -15.16 -6.08 -0.13
CA GLU A 114 -16.41 -6.53 -0.74
C GLU A 114 -17.38 -5.35 -0.96
N PRO A 115 -18.41 -5.48 -1.80
CA PRO A 115 -19.39 -4.41 -1.99
C PRO A 115 -19.91 -3.84 -0.67
N GLY A 116 -19.83 -2.52 -0.50
CA GLY A 116 -20.16 -1.79 0.73
C GLY A 116 -18.99 -1.65 1.71
N ALA A 117 -17.88 -2.38 1.52
CA ALA A 117 -16.72 -2.28 2.40
C ALA A 117 -15.96 -0.96 2.20
N PHE A 118 -15.33 -0.50 3.28
CA PHE A 118 -14.64 0.78 3.36
C PHE A 118 -13.50 0.74 4.40
N TYR A 119 -12.70 1.79 4.44
CA TYR A 119 -11.78 2.08 5.53
C TYR A 119 -11.83 3.59 5.81
N LYS A 120 -12.28 3.97 7.02
CA LYS A 120 -12.37 5.38 7.44
C LYS A 120 -11.02 6.07 7.43
N LYS A 121 -11.05 7.40 7.36
CA LYS A 121 -9.87 8.26 7.41
C LYS A 121 -8.99 7.94 8.62
N HIS A 122 -7.72 7.68 8.33
CA HIS A 122 -6.69 7.33 9.32
C HIS A 122 -5.30 7.73 8.84
N LEU A 123 -4.34 7.68 9.76
CA LEU A 123 -2.90 7.72 9.48
C LEU A 123 -2.30 6.34 9.70
N ASP A 124 -1.35 5.93 8.86
CA ASP A 124 -0.64 4.66 8.98
C ASP A 124 0.42 4.66 10.09
N ALA A 125 0.90 5.85 10.44
CA ALA A 125 1.84 6.07 11.53
C ALA A 125 1.46 7.33 12.31
N LEU A 126 1.57 7.27 13.64
CA LEU A 126 1.44 8.45 14.50
C LEU A 126 2.83 9.05 14.71
N HIS A 127 2.92 10.38 14.74
CA HIS A 127 4.18 11.10 14.92
C HIS A 127 5.05 10.54 16.07
N GLY A 128 6.27 10.12 15.72
CA GLY A 128 7.30 9.68 16.68
C GLY A 128 7.08 8.34 17.36
N SER A 129 6.00 7.60 17.03
CA SER A 129 5.66 6.35 17.74
C SER A 129 5.71 5.08 16.91
N GLN A 130 5.92 5.18 15.59
CA GLN A 130 5.87 4.02 14.70
C GLN A 130 7.06 3.99 13.73
N ASN A 131 7.39 2.77 13.29
CA ASN A 131 8.49 2.53 12.37
C ASN A 131 8.12 2.56 10.88
N ARG A 132 6.84 2.80 10.53
CA ARG A 132 6.38 2.97 9.15
C ARG A 132 6.75 4.35 8.64
N ILE A 133 7.51 4.42 7.55
CA ILE A 133 8.00 5.66 6.96
C ILE A 133 7.27 6.00 5.67
N LEU A 134 7.12 5.00 4.79
CA LEU A 134 6.39 5.13 3.54
C LEU A 134 5.27 4.10 3.46
N SER A 135 4.08 4.56 3.14
CA SER A 135 2.93 3.73 2.80
C SER A 135 2.85 3.52 1.31
N THR A 136 2.41 2.34 0.91
CA THR A 136 2.14 1.98 -0.48
C THR A 136 0.77 1.37 -0.63
N VAL A 137 0.09 1.68 -1.73
CA VAL A 137 -1.13 1.00 -2.17
C VAL A 137 -1.00 0.66 -3.64
N PHE A 138 -1.02 -0.62 -3.96
CA PHE A 138 -0.98 -1.12 -5.33
C PHE A 138 -2.33 -1.75 -5.70
N PHE A 139 -2.95 -1.27 -6.78
CA PHE A 139 -4.30 -1.67 -7.16
C PHE A 139 -4.32 -2.80 -8.17
N LEU A 140 -5.31 -3.70 -7.99
CA LEU A 140 -5.46 -4.94 -8.75
C LEU A 140 -6.90 -5.09 -9.28
N ASN A 141 -7.43 -4.09 -10.03
CA ASN A 141 -8.79 -4.14 -10.56
C ASN A 141 -8.80 -3.73 -12.04
N SER A 142 -9.11 -4.68 -12.95
CA SER A 142 -9.01 -4.48 -14.40
C SER A 142 -10.09 -3.56 -14.97
N ASP A 143 -11.36 -3.72 -14.59
CA ASP A 143 -12.49 -3.03 -15.22
C ASP A 143 -13.16 -2.02 -14.28
N TRP A 144 -12.34 -1.13 -13.66
CA TRP A 144 -12.86 -0.15 -12.72
C TRP A 144 -13.37 1.11 -13.39
N GLN A 145 -14.62 1.48 -13.06
CA GLN A 145 -15.29 2.68 -13.55
C GLN A 145 -15.42 3.74 -12.44
N GLU A 146 -15.59 5.00 -12.78
CA GLU A 146 -15.74 6.10 -11.80
C GLU A 146 -16.89 5.90 -10.81
N ASN A 147 -17.96 5.25 -11.22
CA ASN A 147 -19.13 5.03 -10.37
C ASN A 147 -19.05 3.75 -9.51
N ASP A 148 -17.95 3.01 -9.57
CA ASP A 148 -17.76 1.78 -8.79
C ASP A 148 -17.38 2.07 -7.33
N GLY A 149 -17.05 3.32 -6.99
CA GLY A 149 -16.60 3.73 -5.66
C GLY A 149 -15.20 3.19 -5.32
N GLY A 150 -14.91 3.00 -4.03
CA GLY A 150 -13.66 2.39 -3.58
C GLY A 150 -12.40 3.22 -3.83
N GLU A 151 -12.53 4.50 -4.12
CA GLU A 151 -11.40 5.41 -4.32
C GLU A 151 -10.56 5.49 -3.05
N LEU A 152 -9.26 5.59 -3.22
CA LEU A 152 -8.34 6.04 -2.18
C LEU A 152 -8.31 7.57 -2.20
N ILE A 153 -8.65 8.20 -1.09
CA ILE A 153 -8.53 9.65 -0.95
C ILE A 153 -7.37 9.96 -0.03
N ILE A 154 -6.48 10.83 -0.48
CA ILE A 154 -5.35 11.35 0.28
C ILE A 154 -5.66 12.79 0.66
N TYR A 155 -5.47 13.13 1.94
CA TYR A 155 -5.74 14.45 2.50
C TYR A 155 -4.45 15.12 2.95
N ASP A 156 -4.47 16.45 2.97
CA ASP A 156 -3.44 17.24 3.67
C ASP A 156 -3.71 17.35 5.17
N GLU A 157 -2.83 18.06 5.87
CA GLU A 157 -2.94 18.31 7.30
C GLU A 157 -4.14 19.22 7.68
N SER A 158 -4.71 19.92 6.70
CA SER A 158 -5.90 20.77 6.85
C SER A 158 -7.21 20.04 6.50
N ASP A 159 -7.12 18.74 6.27
CA ASP A 159 -8.25 17.87 5.90
C ASP A 159 -8.82 18.14 4.49
N LEU A 160 -8.04 18.81 3.64
CA LEU A 160 -8.39 19.04 2.24
C LEU A 160 -7.94 17.84 1.39
N ALA A 161 -8.83 17.34 0.53
CA ALA A 161 -8.48 16.25 -0.37
C ALA A 161 -7.45 16.73 -1.42
N LEU A 162 -6.28 16.09 -1.44
CA LEU A 162 -5.21 16.33 -2.40
C LEU A 162 -5.37 15.46 -3.64
N GLU A 163 -5.71 14.18 -3.44
CA GLU A 163 -5.85 13.19 -4.51
C GLU A 163 -7.07 12.31 -4.28
N VAL A 164 -7.76 11.99 -5.36
CA VAL A 164 -8.83 10.99 -5.43
C VAL A 164 -8.42 9.95 -6.45
N VAL A 165 -7.97 8.80 -5.98
CA VAL A 165 -7.32 7.78 -6.81
C VAL A 165 -8.29 6.63 -7.07
N ASN A 166 -8.68 6.47 -8.33
CA ASN A 166 -9.43 5.28 -8.77
C ASN A 166 -8.54 4.04 -8.68
N PRO A 167 -9.04 2.92 -8.11
CA PRO A 167 -8.22 1.74 -7.84
C PRO A 167 -7.98 0.87 -9.07
N LYS A 168 -7.48 1.45 -10.18
CA LYS A 168 -7.19 0.75 -11.44
C LYS A 168 -5.92 -0.09 -11.33
N ILE A 169 -5.95 -1.28 -11.92
CA ILE A 169 -4.80 -2.20 -11.98
C ILE A 169 -3.54 -1.50 -12.50
N GLY A 170 -2.39 -1.83 -11.91
CA GLY A 170 -1.09 -1.27 -12.30
C GLY A 170 -0.76 0.07 -11.67
N THR A 171 -1.73 0.74 -11.01
CA THR A 171 -1.45 1.99 -10.28
C THR A 171 -0.86 1.70 -8.91
N LEU A 172 0.32 2.26 -8.64
CA LEU A 172 1.01 2.24 -7.35
C LEU A 172 1.01 3.66 -6.76
N VAL A 173 0.55 3.78 -5.54
CA VAL A 173 0.60 5.03 -4.76
C VAL A 173 1.64 4.89 -3.66
N LEU A 174 2.52 5.88 -3.51
CA LEU A 174 3.47 5.99 -2.39
C LEU A 174 3.23 7.31 -1.67
N PHE A 175 3.29 7.31 -0.33
CA PHE A 175 3.19 8.53 0.47
C PHE A 175 3.83 8.37 1.85
N LEU A 176 4.25 9.49 2.44
CA LEU A 176 4.81 9.53 3.79
C LEU A 176 3.74 9.14 4.82
N SER A 177 4.00 8.08 5.60
CA SER A 177 3.00 7.42 6.47
C SER A 177 2.46 8.30 7.59
N GLU A 178 3.27 9.25 8.09
CA GLU A 178 2.91 10.16 9.20
C GLU A 178 2.23 11.45 8.72
N ARG A 179 2.28 11.75 7.40
CA ARG A 179 1.88 13.06 6.88
C ARG A 179 0.48 13.07 6.28
N PHE A 180 0.05 11.97 5.66
CA PHE A 180 -1.15 11.97 4.83
C PHE A 180 -2.27 11.12 5.44
N PRO A 181 -3.29 11.75 6.07
CA PRO A 181 -4.54 11.06 6.35
C PRO A 181 -5.15 10.56 5.04
N HIS A 182 -5.68 9.35 5.07
CA HIS A 182 -6.29 8.76 3.88
C HIS A 182 -7.43 7.82 4.24
N GLU A 183 -8.32 7.59 3.29
CA GLU A 183 -9.47 6.69 3.43
C GLU A 183 -9.70 5.88 2.17
N VAL A 184 -10.41 4.77 2.32
CA VAL A 184 -11.00 4.02 1.20
C VAL A 184 -12.50 4.21 1.28
N ARG A 185 -13.08 4.82 0.24
CA ARG A 185 -14.53 5.01 0.13
C ARG A 185 -15.27 3.68 -0.02
N PRO A 186 -16.55 3.62 0.36
CA PRO A 186 -17.37 2.44 0.10
C PRO A 186 -17.32 2.04 -1.37
N THR A 187 -17.09 0.76 -1.62
CA THR A 187 -17.02 0.21 -2.97
C THR A 187 -18.33 -0.44 -3.39
N MET A 188 -18.66 -0.39 -4.67
CA MET A 188 -19.84 -1.04 -5.25
C MET A 188 -19.48 -2.42 -5.84
N LYS A 189 -18.20 -2.69 -6.07
CA LYS A 189 -17.66 -3.96 -6.57
C LYS A 189 -16.58 -4.48 -5.62
N THR A 190 -16.22 -5.75 -5.74
CA THR A 190 -15.04 -6.27 -5.04
C THR A 190 -13.78 -5.54 -5.49
N ARG A 191 -13.11 -4.85 -4.55
CA ARG A 191 -11.91 -4.06 -4.77
C ARG A 191 -10.70 -4.78 -4.19
N ASN A 192 -9.72 -5.04 -5.03
CA ASN A 192 -8.47 -5.72 -4.67
C ASN A 192 -7.30 -4.74 -4.68
N SER A 193 -6.45 -4.83 -3.68
CA SER A 193 -5.20 -4.06 -3.62
C SER A 193 -4.16 -4.79 -2.78
N ILE A 194 -2.90 -4.32 -2.86
CA ILE A 194 -1.85 -4.66 -1.90
C ILE A 194 -1.53 -3.38 -1.14
N ALA A 195 -1.74 -3.40 0.17
CA ALA A 195 -1.28 -2.34 1.06
C ALA A 195 0.06 -2.75 1.69
N GLY A 196 1.00 -1.81 1.79
CA GLY A 196 2.33 -2.11 2.30
C GLY A 196 3.02 -0.91 2.93
N TRP A 197 4.07 -1.19 3.69
CA TRP A 197 4.82 -0.16 4.42
C TRP A 197 6.31 -0.45 4.40
N PHE A 198 7.09 0.53 3.96
CA PHE A 198 8.52 0.54 4.23
C PHE A 198 8.77 1.04 5.65
N ARG A 199 9.57 0.30 6.38
CA ARG A 199 9.81 0.53 7.81
C ARG A 199 11.30 0.76 8.09
N VAL A 200 11.57 1.52 9.17
CA VAL A 200 12.89 1.57 9.80
C VAL A 200 12.99 0.53 10.90
N SER A 201 14.18 0.08 11.22
CA SER A 201 14.37 -0.80 12.37
C SER A 201 14.02 -0.04 13.66
N HIS A 202 13.35 -0.71 14.60
CA HIS A 202 13.26 -0.16 15.96
C HIS A 202 14.68 -0.06 16.51
N ALA A 203 15.21 1.14 16.61
CA ALA A 203 16.33 1.34 17.49
C ALA A 203 15.83 0.99 18.90
N ASN A 204 16.28 -0.14 19.46
CA ASN A 204 16.18 -0.35 20.89
C ASN A 204 16.95 0.81 21.51
N HIS A 205 16.25 1.83 22.01
CA HIS A 205 16.83 2.79 22.92
C HIS A 205 17.10 2.07 24.25
N GLY A 206 18.07 1.16 24.20
CA GLY A 206 18.67 0.55 25.34
C GLY A 206 19.98 1.24 25.62
N PHE A 207 19.91 2.32 26.35
CA PHE A 207 20.97 2.81 27.24
C PHE A 207 20.31 3.32 28.50
#